data_20c8f08de76d40c6804b906c6d27431c
#
_entry.id   20c8f08de76d40c6804b906c6d27431c
#
_cell.length_a   1.000
_cell.length_b   1.000
_cell.length_c   1.000
_cell.angle_alpha   90.00
_cell.angle_beta   90.00
_cell.angle_gamma   90.00
#
_symmetry.space_group_name_H-M   'P 1'
#
loop_
_entity.id
_entity.type
_entity.pdbx_description
1 polymer ?
#
loop_
_entity_poly.entity_id
_entity_poly.type
_entity_poly.pdbx_seq_one_letter_code
_entity_poly.pdbx_strand_id
1 'polypeptide(L)'
;LIRPLPYAAAERLVMIWLDMGKANGPGFMPTPVEWLEWRRRNTVFTDLALTQPADATLSGDSPPEQVPARKATWNLWSVLGVKPLIGRVFTEEEDEKGVRVAVISHGLWQRRYGGSPDVVGRKITVNDNPYEVIGVMPREFYFMPARDIDIWLPASFPAWLRMNFTWHDAQVVARLRPGVTLRRARDSMAALSRQLTAKDF
;
A
#
# COMPACT_ATOMS: atom_id res chain seq x y z
N LEU A 1 4.40 24.67 10.13
CA LEU A 1 4.85 24.52 8.75
C LEU A 1 4.30 23.19 8.22
N ILE A 2 3.40 23.24 7.22
CA ILE A 2 2.91 22.05 6.53
C ILE A 2 4.03 21.64 5.55
N ARG A 3 4.64 20.49 5.79
CA ARG A 3 5.64 19.94 4.88
C ARG A 3 4.90 19.34 3.66
N PRO A 4 5.27 19.70 2.42
CA PRO A 4 4.68 19.06 1.24
C PRO A 4 4.89 17.55 1.28
N LEU A 5 3.92 16.79 0.79
CA LEU A 5 4.06 15.36 0.64
C LEU A 5 5.19 15.06 -0.36
N PRO A 6 6.03 14.04 -0.12
CA PRO A 6 7.19 13.70 -0.96
C PRO A 6 6.77 12.94 -2.23
N TYR A 7 5.64 13.28 -2.82
CA TYR A 7 5.05 12.57 -3.95
C TYR A 7 4.96 13.48 -5.17
N ALA A 8 5.21 12.93 -6.34
CA ALA A 8 4.99 13.65 -7.59
C ALA A 8 3.49 13.97 -7.76
N ALA A 9 3.15 15.26 -8.06
CA ALA A 9 1.78 15.73 -8.20
C ALA A 9 0.88 15.27 -7.03
N ALA A 10 1.32 15.57 -5.79
CA ALA A 10 0.68 15.10 -4.56
C ALA A 10 -0.79 15.57 -4.42
N GLU A 11 -1.14 16.71 -5.03
CA GLU A 11 -2.50 17.25 -5.10
C GLU A 11 -3.50 16.35 -5.84
N ARG A 12 -2.99 15.38 -6.60
CA ARG A 12 -3.80 14.37 -7.30
C ARG A 12 -3.96 13.07 -6.53
N LEU A 13 -3.29 12.93 -5.39
CA LEU A 13 -3.44 11.76 -4.53
C LEU A 13 -4.62 11.93 -3.59
N VAL A 14 -5.42 10.88 -3.48
CA VAL A 14 -6.58 10.82 -2.60
C VAL A 14 -6.62 9.49 -1.88
N MET A 15 -7.15 9.50 -0.66
CA MET A 15 -7.53 8.27 0.04
C MET A 15 -9.03 8.05 -0.13
N ILE A 16 -9.43 6.79 -0.32
CA ILE A 16 -10.82 6.41 -0.50
C ILE A 16 -11.30 5.69 0.75
N TRP A 17 -12.41 6.18 1.29
CA TRP A 17 -13.10 5.65 2.46
C TRP A 17 -14.53 5.32 2.07
N LEU A 18 -15.11 4.30 2.73
CA LEU A 18 -16.53 4.03 2.65
C LEU A 18 -17.30 4.99 3.58
N ASP A 19 -18.43 5.45 3.10
CA ASP A 19 -19.42 6.15 3.90
C ASP A 19 -20.58 5.18 4.19
N MET A 20 -20.59 4.63 5.39
CA MET A 20 -21.62 3.68 5.86
C MET A 20 -22.85 4.38 6.45
N GLY A 21 -23.01 5.69 6.20
CA GLY A 21 -24.11 6.50 6.68
C GLY A 21 -24.04 6.81 8.19
N LYS A 22 -25.18 7.27 8.75
CA LYS A 22 -25.23 7.82 10.11
C LYS A 22 -24.87 6.82 11.22
N ALA A 23 -25.02 5.53 11.00
CA ALA A 23 -24.79 4.50 12.03
C ALA A 23 -23.28 4.26 12.31
N ASN A 24 -22.43 4.30 11.29
CA ASN A 24 -21.02 3.99 11.42
C ASN A 24 -20.10 5.18 11.07
N GLY A 25 -20.65 6.30 10.63
CA GLY A 25 -19.89 7.50 10.27
C GLY A 25 -19.08 7.38 8.97
N PRO A 26 -18.44 8.48 8.55
CA PRO A 26 -17.49 8.47 7.45
C PRO A 26 -16.15 7.85 7.90
N GLY A 27 -15.46 7.18 6.97
CA GLY A 27 -14.10 6.69 7.20
C GLY A 27 -13.99 5.18 7.44
N PHE A 28 -15.01 4.41 7.08
CA PHE A 28 -14.93 2.95 7.12
C PHE A 28 -13.95 2.44 6.06
N MET A 29 -13.15 1.44 6.42
CA MET A 29 -12.13 0.91 5.52
C MET A 29 -12.76 0.01 4.45
N PRO A 30 -12.34 0.11 3.17
CA PRO A 30 -12.80 -0.79 2.12
C PRO A 30 -12.23 -2.19 2.29
N THR A 31 -12.86 -3.14 1.63
CA THR A 31 -12.38 -4.52 1.51
C THR A 31 -11.49 -4.68 0.26
N PRO A 32 -10.66 -5.74 0.18
CA PRO A 32 -9.92 -6.06 -1.05
C PRO A 32 -10.81 -6.30 -2.28
N VAL A 33 -12.02 -6.83 -2.07
CA VAL A 33 -13.01 -7.05 -3.16
C VAL A 33 -13.48 -5.72 -3.74
N GLU A 34 -13.85 -4.78 -2.88
CA GLU A 34 -14.28 -3.45 -3.32
C GLU A 34 -13.15 -2.74 -4.07
N TRP A 35 -11.92 -2.81 -3.58
CA TRP A 35 -10.75 -2.27 -4.28
C TRP A 35 -10.58 -2.88 -5.68
N LEU A 36 -10.69 -4.22 -5.84
CA LEU A 36 -10.60 -4.89 -7.12
C LEU A 36 -11.66 -4.39 -8.10
N GLU A 37 -12.92 -4.30 -7.65
CA GLU A 37 -14.02 -3.83 -8.47
C GLU A 37 -13.88 -2.34 -8.82
N TRP A 38 -13.47 -1.52 -7.88
CA TRP A 38 -13.19 -0.10 -8.12
C TRP A 38 -12.06 0.08 -9.12
N ARG A 39 -10.96 -0.66 -8.94
CA ARG A 39 -9.82 -0.61 -9.86
C ARG A 39 -10.23 -0.98 -11.29
N ARG A 40 -11.06 -2.00 -11.45
CA ARG A 40 -11.53 -2.48 -12.75
C ARG A 40 -12.50 -1.53 -13.44
N ARG A 41 -13.38 -0.88 -12.70
CA ARG A 41 -14.51 -0.11 -13.24
C ARG A 41 -14.32 1.41 -13.17
N ASN A 42 -13.33 1.92 -12.45
CA ASN A 42 -13.16 3.35 -12.33
C ASN A 42 -12.81 4.03 -13.66
N THR A 43 -13.25 5.28 -13.80
CA THR A 43 -12.93 6.12 -14.96
C THR A 43 -12.25 7.44 -14.58
N VAL A 44 -12.09 7.68 -13.27
CA VAL A 44 -11.63 8.97 -12.71
C VAL A 44 -10.22 8.92 -12.15
N PHE A 45 -9.70 7.73 -11.87
CA PHE A 45 -8.34 7.53 -11.39
C PHE A 45 -7.44 6.94 -12.47
N THR A 46 -6.17 7.26 -12.42
CA THR A 46 -5.15 6.60 -13.22
C THR A 46 -4.96 5.17 -12.75
N ASP A 47 -4.84 4.98 -11.44
CA ASP A 47 -4.84 3.67 -10.77
C ASP A 47 -5.18 3.85 -9.28
N LEU A 48 -5.49 2.71 -8.62
CA LEU A 48 -5.78 2.59 -7.20
C LEU A 48 -4.90 1.50 -6.60
N ALA A 49 -4.20 1.83 -5.53
CA ALA A 49 -3.39 0.87 -4.77
C ALA A 49 -4.02 0.61 -3.40
N LEU A 50 -3.84 -0.58 -2.89
CA LEU A 50 -4.32 -0.98 -1.58
C LEU A 50 -3.13 -1.24 -0.66
N THR A 51 -3.27 -0.84 0.61
CA THR A 51 -2.32 -1.18 1.67
C THR A 51 -3.05 -1.64 2.92
N GLN A 52 -2.38 -2.48 3.71
CA GLN A 52 -2.87 -2.95 5.01
C GLN A 52 -1.77 -2.81 6.06
N PRO A 53 -2.09 -2.42 7.31
CA PRO A 53 -1.14 -2.53 8.41
C PRO A 53 -0.65 -3.98 8.54
N ALA A 54 0.59 -4.13 8.95
CA ALA A 54 1.16 -5.43 9.27
C ALA A 54 2.17 -5.27 10.40
N ASP A 55 2.33 -6.31 11.19
CA ASP A 55 3.38 -6.41 12.19
C ASP A 55 4.51 -7.25 11.63
N ALA A 56 5.75 -6.80 11.84
CA ALA A 56 6.93 -7.53 11.44
C ALA A 56 7.93 -7.61 12.59
N THR A 57 8.36 -8.83 12.89
CA THR A 57 9.51 -9.09 13.75
C THR A 57 10.66 -9.51 12.88
N LEU A 58 11.70 -8.67 12.84
CA LEU A 58 12.96 -8.99 12.19
C LEU A 58 13.81 -9.84 13.11
N SER A 59 14.32 -10.96 12.62
CA SER A 59 15.26 -11.84 13.33
C SER A 59 16.45 -12.22 12.43
N GLY A 60 17.35 -13.05 12.92
CA GLY A 60 18.55 -13.50 12.22
C GLY A 60 19.84 -12.99 12.88
N ASP A 61 20.76 -12.39 12.13
CA ASP A 61 22.11 -12.01 12.60
C ASP A 61 22.16 -10.94 13.71
N SER A 62 21.03 -10.37 14.06
CA SER A 62 20.90 -9.35 15.12
C SER A 62 19.76 -9.75 16.07
N PRO A 63 19.69 -9.20 17.29
CA PRO A 63 18.56 -9.45 18.18
C PRO A 63 17.22 -9.18 17.49
N PRO A 64 16.17 -9.93 17.85
CA PRO A 64 14.82 -9.71 17.31
C PRO A 64 14.36 -8.25 17.55
N GLU A 65 13.80 -7.64 16.49
CA GLU A 65 13.32 -6.26 16.53
C GLU A 65 11.92 -6.22 15.92
N GLN A 66 10.96 -5.69 16.67
CA GLN A 66 9.63 -5.40 16.14
C GLN A 66 9.68 -4.09 15.36
N VAL A 67 9.24 -4.11 14.09
CA VAL A 67 9.28 -2.96 13.21
C VAL A 67 7.92 -2.71 12.58
N PRO A 68 7.53 -1.45 12.38
CA PRO A 68 6.32 -1.11 11.65
C PRO A 68 6.40 -1.61 10.21
N ALA A 69 5.37 -2.35 9.80
CA ALA A 69 5.30 -2.92 8.45
C ALA A 69 3.96 -2.61 7.77
N ARG A 70 3.95 -2.74 6.46
CA ARG A 70 2.72 -2.72 5.67
C ARG A 70 2.78 -3.77 4.56
N LYS A 71 1.65 -4.37 4.30
CA LYS A 71 1.40 -5.05 3.02
C LYS A 71 0.87 -4.03 2.03
N ALA A 72 1.28 -4.14 0.78
CA ALA A 72 0.86 -3.23 -0.28
C ALA A 72 0.73 -3.97 -1.61
N THR A 73 -0.21 -3.54 -2.44
CA THR A 73 -0.29 -3.99 -3.81
C THR A 73 0.87 -3.42 -4.62
N TRP A 74 1.32 -4.17 -5.61
CA TRP A 74 2.50 -3.87 -6.44
C TRP A 74 2.48 -2.47 -7.05
N ASN A 75 1.31 -1.94 -7.35
CA ASN A 75 1.13 -0.65 -8.01
C ASN A 75 1.17 0.56 -7.07
N LEU A 76 1.36 0.36 -5.74
CA LEU A 76 1.45 1.47 -4.77
C LEU A 76 2.47 2.52 -5.19
N TRP A 77 3.64 2.07 -5.61
CA TRP A 77 4.77 2.94 -5.94
C TRP A 77 4.51 3.82 -7.16
N SER A 78 3.86 3.28 -8.18
CA SER A 78 3.44 4.03 -9.36
C SER A 78 2.29 4.99 -9.04
N VAL A 79 1.34 4.59 -8.19
CA VAL A 79 0.27 5.46 -7.70
C VAL A 79 0.85 6.63 -6.91
N LEU A 80 1.81 6.41 -6.03
CA LEU A 80 2.49 7.45 -5.28
C LEU A 80 3.46 8.27 -6.13
N GLY A 81 3.92 7.75 -7.28
CA GLY A 81 4.92 8.39 -8.13
C GLY A 81 6.31 8.42 -7.48
N VAL A 82 6.66 7.37 -6.73
CA VAL A 82 7.95 7.24 -6.06
C VAL A 82 8.76 6.08 -6.61
N LYS A 83 10.09 6.22 -6.55
CA LYS A 83 11.04 5.19 -6.94
C LYS A 83 11.94 4.84 -5.75
N PRO A 84 12.45 3.62 -5.64
CA PRO A 84 13.44 3.28 -4.64
C PRO A 84 14.74 4.05 -4.87
N LEU A 85 15.50 4.25 -3.79
CA LEU A 85 16.84 4.84 -3.82
C LEU A 85 17.84 3.87 -4.48
N ILE A 86 17.78 2.59 -4.09
CA ILE A 86 18.56 1.49 -4.65
C ILE A 86 17.65 0.28 -4.85
N GLY A 87 17.99 -0.55 -5.80
CA GLY A 87 17.23 -1.74 -6.14
C GLY A 87 15.94 -1.43 -6.89
N ARG A 88 14.89 -2.19 -6.60
CA ARG A 88 13.58 -2.12 -7.25
C ARG A 88 12.43 -2.30 -6.26
N VAL A 89 11.22 -2.09 -6.71
CA VAL A 89 9.99 -2.47 -6.01
C VAL A 89 9.47 -3.81 -6.52
N PHE A 90 8.52 -4.42 -5.82
CA PHE A 90 7.94 -5.70 -6.26
C PHE A 90 7.00 -5.51 -7.45
N THR A 91 6.93 -6.55 -8.28
CA THR A 91 6.13 -6.61 -9.50
C THR A 91 4.73 -7.16 -9.21
N GLU A 92 3.83 -7.06 -10.20
CA GLU A 92 2.50 -7.65 -10.16
C GLU A 92 2.57 -9.17 -9.95
N GLU A 93 3.46 -9.84 -10.69
CA GLU A 93 3.66 -11.28 -10.59
C GLU A 93 4.14 -11.72 -9.19
N GLU A 94 5.06 -10.95 -8.58
CA GLU A 94 5.54 -11.22 -7.23
C GLU A 94 4.45 -11.02 -6.17
N ASP A 95 3.61 -10.00 -6.33
CA ASP A 95 2.45 -9.77 -5.46
C ASP A 95 1.40 -10.87 -5.63
N GLU A 96 1.04 -11.23 -6.86
CA GLU A 96 0.04 -12.27 -7.12
C GLU A 96 0.48 -13.67 -6.65
N LYS A 97 1.75 -14.00 -6.84
CA LYS A 97 2.31 -15.31 -6.44
C LYS A 97 2.73 -15.37 -4.97
N GLY A 98 2.69 -14.28 -4.25
CA GLY A 98 3.13 -14.23 -2.86
C GLY A 98 4.63 -14.46 -2.70
N VAL A 99 5.41 -13.93 -3.63
CA VAL A 99 6.87 -14.04 -3.56
C VAL A 99 7.38 -13.27 -2.34
N ARG A 100 8.24 -13.89 -1.55
CA ARG A 100 8.76 -13.32 -0.31
C ARG A 100 9.87 -12.31 -0.59
N VAL A 101 9.48 -11.14 -1.04
CA VAL A 101 10.36 -9.98 -1.26
C VAL A 101 9.95 -8.84 -0.34
N ALA A 102 10.92 -7.98 -0.01
CA ALA A 102 10.71 -6.83 0.87
C ALA A 102 11.36 -5.56 0.31
N VAL A 103 10.65 -4.44 0.46
CA VAL A 103 11.21 -3.10 0.28
C VAL A 103 11.34 -2.47 1.66
N ILE A 104 12.51 -1.90 1.99
CA ILE A 104 12.79 -1.37 3.32
C ILE A 104 12.92 0.16 3.32
N SER A 105 12.69 0.78 4.48
CA SER A 105 12.91 2.19 4.67
C SER A 105 14.40 2.55 4.67
N HIS A 106 14.72 3.80 4.35
CA HIS A 106 16.06 4.33 4.54
C HIS A 106 16.52 4.24 6.00
N GLY A 107 15.60 4.47 6.94
CA GLY A 107 15.89 4.41 8.39
C GLY A 107 16.32 3.01 8.83
N LEU A 108 15.57 1.98 8.45
CA LEU A 108 15.92 0.59 8.73
C LEU A 108 17.23 0.19 8.07
N TRP A 109 17.45 0.58 6.81
CA TRP A 109 18.68 0.34 6.08
C TRP A 109 19.91 0.92 6.82
N GLN A 110 19.83 2.15 7.29
CA GLN A 110 20.94 2.77 8.02
C GLN A 110 21.18 2.12 9.38
N ARG A 111 20.13 1.96 10.22
CA ARG A 111 20.33 1.51 11.60
C ARG A 111 20.67 0.03 11.72
N ARG A 112 20.13 -0.83 10.83
CA ARG A 112 20.33 -2.29 10.96
C ARG A 112 21.37 -2.84 9.98
N TYR A 113 21.56 -2.19 8.83
CA TYR A 113 22.44 -2.68 7.76
C TYR A 113 23.59 -1.70 7.42
N GLY A 114 23.78 -0.68 8.26
CA GLY A 114 24.92 0.27 8.14
C GLY A 114 24.94 1.07 6.84
N GLY A 115 23.83 1.14 6.10
CA GLY A 115 23.78 1.81 4.80
C GLY A 115 24.53 1.07 3.68
N SER A 116 24.85 -0.23 3.85
CA SER A 116 25.53 -1.00 2.80
C SER A 116 24.60 -1.25 1.60
N PRO A 117 25.06 -0.99 0.36
CA PRO A 117 24.30 -1.34 -0.85
C PRO A 117 24.08 -2.84 -1.01
N ASP A 118 24.90 -3.69 -0.39
CA ASP A 118 24.80 -5.15 -0.41
C ASP A 118 23.53 -5.67 0.31
N VAL A 119 22.72 -4.79 0.89
CA VAL A 119 21.43 -5.14 1.45
C VAL A 119 20.46 -5.64 0.37
N VAL A 120 20.56 -5.16 -0.86
CA VAL A 120 19.75 -5.65 -2.00
C VAL A 120 20.24 -7.05 -2.39
N GLY A 121 19.30 -7.99 -2.42
CA GLY A 121 19.58 -9.42 -2.61
C GLY A 121 19.81 -10.18 -1.28
N ARG A 122 19.99 -9.49 -0.15
CA ARG A 122 20.14 -10.12 1.15
C ARG A 122 18.82 -10.74 1.62
N LYS A 123 18.89 -11.93 2.17
CA LYS A 123 17.76 -12.57 2.86
C LYS A 123 17.70 -12.05 4.30
N ILE A 124 16.51 -11.63 4.70
CA ILE A 124 16.17 -11.23 6.07
C ILE A 124 15.04 -12.11 6.57
N THR A 125 14.98 -12.38 7.87
CA THR A 125 13.89 -13.16 8.45
C THR A 125 12.83 -12.21 9.00
N VAL A 126 11.61 -12.31 8.46
CA VAL A 126 10.44 -11.55 8.89
C VAL A 126 9.37 -12.52 9.36
N ASN A 127 8.97 -12.45 10.63
CA ASN A 127 8.01 -13.38 11.23
C ASN A 127 8.35 -14.85 10.90
N ASP A 128 9.60 -15.26 11.17
CA ASP A 128 10.16 -16.59 10.94
C ASP A 128 10.21 -17.05 9.47
N ASN A 129 9.93 -16.17 8.54
CA ASN A 129 10.00 -16.46 7.11
C ASN A 129 11.13 -15.68 6.43
N PRO A 130 11.87 -16.31 5.49
CA PRO A 130 12.91 -15.62 4.74
C PRO A 130 12.28 -14.73 3.66
N TYR A 131 12.70 -13.46 3.63
CA TYR A 131 12.37 -12.49 2.60
C TYR A 131 13.64 -11.96 1.96
N GLU A 132 13.65 -11.74 0.67
CA GLU A 132 14.74 -11.06 -0.03
C GLU A 132 14.50 -9.55 -0.03
N VAL A 133 15.45 -8.76 0.43
CA VAL A 133 15.41 -7.31 0.28
C VAL A 133 15.69 -6.96 -1.18
N ILE A 134 14.73 -6.36 -1.86
CA ILE A 134 14.84 -5.99 -3.28
C ILE A 134 15.01 -4.50 -3.52
N GLY A 135 14.79 -3.67 -2.50
CA GLY A 135 14.95 -2.23 -2.65
C GLY A 135 14.90 -1.48 -1.33
N VAL A 136 15.43 -0.27 -1.37
CA VAL A 136 15.45 0.68 -0.25
C VAL A 136 14.78 1.98 -0.69
N MET A 137 13.86 2.49 0.11
CA MET A 137 13.19 3.75 -0.18
C MET A 137 14.08 4.97 0.12
N PRO A 138 13.87 6.11 -0.56
CA PRO A 138 14.57 7.35 -0.25
C PRO A 138 14.33 7.83 1.17
N ARG A 139 15.27 8.61 1.71
CA ARG A 139 15.18 9.16 3.07
C ARG A 139 13.93 10.03 3.29
N GLU A 140 13.52 10.75 2.26
CA GLU A 140 12.37 11.66 2.29
C GLU A 140 11.03 10.93 2.19
N PHE A 141 11.06 9.66 1.82
CA PHE A 141 9.84 8.87 1.66
C PHE A 141 9.22 8.56 3.02
N TYR A 142 7.95 8.86 3.17
CA TYR A 142 7.09 8.40 4.26
C TYR A 142 5.69 8.17 3.71
N PHE A 143 4.96 7.24 4.27
CA PHE A 143 3.61 6.90 3.80
C PHE A 143 2.56 7.49 4.74
N MET A 144 1.70 8.39 4.22
CA MET A 144 0.57 8.93 4.98
C MET A 144 -0.63 7.96 4.92
N PRO A 145 -1.36 7.76 6.04
CA PRO A 145 -1.22 8.42 7.35
C PRO A 145 -0.17 7.78 8.28
N ALA A 146 0.37 6.62 7.93
CA ALA A 146 1.35 5.91 8.76
C ALA A 146 2.78 6.34 8.39
N ARG A 147 3.42 7.17 9.20
CA ARG A 147 4.70 7.79 8.84
C ARG A 147 5.91 6.87 8.92
N ASP A 148 5.97 6.04 9.94
CA ASP A 148 7.20 5.33 10.33
C ASP A 148 7.14 3.85 9.90
N ILE A 149 6.96 3.61 8.60
CA ILE A 149 6.97 2.26 8.07
C ILE A 149 8.39 1.86 7.68
N ASP A 150 8.85 0.75 8.24
CA ASP A 150 10.18 0.22 7.99
C ASP A 150 10.22 -0.83 6.89
N ILE A 151 9.13 -1.60 6.71
CA ILE A 151 9.09 -2.68 5.72
C ILE A 151 7.78 -2.65 4.96
N TRP A 152 7.86 -2.79 3.64
CA TRP A 152 6.74 -3.09 2.76
C TRP A 152 6.89 -4.49 2.19
N LEU A 153 5.81 -5.27 2.31
CA LEU A 153 5.68 -6.61 1.80
C LEU A 153 4.59 -6.64 0.72
N PRO A 154 4.64 -7.55 -0.27
CA PRO A 154 3.53 -7.76 -1.18
C PRO A 154 2.24 -8.06 -0.43
N ALA A 155 1.12 -7.52 -0.91
CA ALA A 155 -0.19 -7.75 -0.29
C ALA A 155 -0.61 -9.21 -0.38
N SER A 156 -0.33 -9.84 -1.51
CA SER A 156 -0.49 -11.29 -1.75
C SER A 156 -1.85 -11.82 -1.28
N PHE A 157 -2.92 -11.18 -1.76
CA PHE A 157 -4.27 -11.55 -1.32
C PHE A 157 -4.62 -12.98 -1.73
N PRO A 158 -4.83 -13.89 -0.78
CA PRO A 158 -5.29 -15.23 -1.07
C PRO A 158 -6.69 -15.18 -1.74
N ALA A 159 -7.02 -16.21 -2.52
CA ALA A 159 -8.27 -16.25 -3.29
C ALA A 159 -9.53 -16.03 -2.42
N TRP A 160 -9.55 -16.56 -1.19
CA TRP A 160 -10.69 -16.38 -0.29
C TRP A 160 -10.87 -14.91 0.16
N LEU A 161 -9.79 -14.16 0.31
CA LEU A 161 -9.85 -12.75 0.70
C LEU A 161 -10.33 -11.87 -0.45
N ARG A 162 -10.05 -12.28 -1.69
CA ARG A 162 -10.54 -11.62 -2.90
C ARG A 162 -12.07 -11.77 -3.10
N MET A 163 -12.72 -12.59 -2.28
CA MET A 163 -14.18 -12.80 -2.27
C MET A 163 -14.82 -12.44 -0.92
N ASN A 164 -14.04 -11.87 0.01
CA ASN A 164 -14.51 -11.57 1.36
C ASN A 164 -14.89 -10.09 1.47
N PHE A 165 -16.17 -9.83 1.72
CA PHE A 165 -16.73 -8.48 1.91
C PHE A 165 -16.77 -8.02 3.39
N THR A 166 -16.25 -8.83 4.31
CA THR A 166 -16.37 -8.53 5.75
C THR A 166 -15.07 -8.04 6.39
N TRP A 167 -13.93 -8.17 5.71
CA TRP A 167 -12.64 -7.76 6.25
C TRP A 167 -12.29 -6.33 5.83
N HIS A 168 -12.61 -5.39 6.72
CA HIS A 168 -12.46 -3.95 6.52
C HIS A 168 -11.22 -3.39 7.22
N ASP A 169 -10.02 -3.64 6.69
CA ASP A 169 -8.76 -3.11 7.21
C ASP A 169 -7.86 -2.48 6.13
N ALA A 170 -8.35 -2.43 4.91
CA ALA A 170 -7.60 -1.96 3.77
C ALA A 170 -7.69 -0.44 3.61
N GLN A 171 -6.55 0.19 3.38
CA GLN A 171 -6.46 1.59 2.98
C GLN A 171 -6.23 1.68 1.48
N VAL A 172 -7.10 2.39 0.77
CA VAL A 172 -6.98 2.59 -0.68
C VAL A 172 -6.50 4.00 -0.97
N VAL A 173 -5.37 4.06 -1.69
CA VAL A 173 -4.80 5.29 -2.23
C VAL A 173 -5.02 5.29 -3.74
N ALA A 174 -5.48 6.40 -4.29
CA ALA A 174 -5.73 6.54 -5.71
C ALA A 174 -5.11 7.83 -6.26
N ARG A 175 -4.80 7.82 -7.55
CA ARG A 175 -4.30 8.99 -8.26
C ARG A 175 -5.34 9.47 -9.26
N LEU A 176 -5.86 10.68 -9.07
CA LEU A 176 -6.78 11.33 -10.01
C LEU A 176 -6.15 11.45 -11.42
N ARG A 177 -6.95 11.21 -12.45
CA ARG A 177 -6.55 11.53 -13.82
C ARG A 177 -6.37 13.05 -13.98
N PRO A 178 -5.50 13.50 -14.88
CA PRO A 178 -5.39 14.93 -15.19
C PRO A 178 -6.75 15.56 -15.49
N GLY A 179 -7.02 16.73 -14.89
CA GLY A 179 -8.27 17.46 -15.11
C GLY A 179 -9.50 16.91 -14.36
N VAL A 180 -9.39 15.82 -13.63
CA VAL A 180 -10.48 15.29 -12.79
C VAL A 180 -10.50 16.03 -11.46
N THR A 181 -11.64 16.60 -11.10
CA THR A 181 -11.84 17.26 -9.80
C THR A 181 -12.20 16.23 -8.72
N LEU A 182 -11.91 16.55 -7.47
CA LEU A 182 -12.27 15.69 -6.32
C LEU A 182 -13.80 15.46 -6.26
N ARG A 183 -14.62 16.47 -6.59
CA ARG A 183 -16.08 16.35 -6.66
C ARG A 183 -16.50 15.30 -7.67
N ARG A 184 -15.98 15.38 -8.90
CA ARG A 184 -16.27 14.38 -9.95
C ARG A 184 -15.84 12.98 -9.54
N ALA A 185 -14.68 12.85 -8.91
CA ALA A 185 -14.22 11.55 -8.41
C ALA A 185 -15.15 10.98 -7.34
N ARG A 186 -15.58 11.80 -6.37
CA ARG A 186 -16.54 11.41 -5.33
C ARG A 186 -17.85 10.94 -5.92
N ASP A 187 -18.44 11.71 -6.84
CA ASP A 187 -19.73 11.39 -7.47
C ASP A 187 -19.63 10.07 -8.25
N SER A 188 -18.52 9.87 -8.99
CA SER A 188 -18.26 8.64 -9.75
C SER A 188 -18.12 7.43 -8.83
N MET A 189 -17.34 7.55 -7.74
CA MET A 189 -17.15 6.45 -6.78
C MET A 189 -18.43 6.12 -6.01
N ALA A 190 -19.22 7.11 -5.63
CA ALA A 190 -20.51 6.88 -4.98
C ALA A 190 -21.50 6.15 -5.91
N ALA A 191 -21.50 6.46 -7.21
CA ALA A 191 -22.32 5.74 -8.19
C ALA A 191 -21.84 4.29 -8.34
N LEU A 192 -20.53 4.06 -8.40
CA LEU A 192 -19.95 2.73 -8.51
C LEU A 192 -20.24 1.86 -7.28
N SER A 193 -20.06 2.42 -6.07
CA SER A 193 -20.37 1.69 -4.82
C SER A 193 -21.85 1.28 -4.74
N ARG A 194 -22.77 2.15 -5.11
CA ARG A 194 -24.21 1.77 -5.16
C ARG A 194 -24.50 0.62 -6.13
N GLN A 195 -23.77 0.54 -7.26
CA GLN A 195 -23.95 -0.55 -8.22
C GLN A 195 -23.41 -1.89 -7.70
N LEU A 196 -22.36 -1.85 -6.89
CA LEU A 196 -21.81 -3.04 -6.24
C LEU A 196 -22.79 -3.56 -5.17
N THR A 197 -23.21 -2.70 -4.26
CA THR A 197 -24.17 -3.08 -3.19
C THR A 197 -25.48 -3.65 -3.75
N ALA A 198 -25.96 -3.17 -4.90
CA ALA A 198 -27.22 -3.65 -5.50
C ALA A 198 -27.09 -5.02 -6.20
N LYS A 199 -25.88 -5.52 -6.45
CA LYS A 199 -25.65 -6.80 -7.15
C LYS A 199 -25.24 -7.95 -6.25
N ASP A 200 -24.71 -7.65 -5.08
CA ASP A 200 -24.06 -8.62 -4.20
C ASP A 200 -24.85 -8.90 -2.91
N PHE A 201 -26.13 -8.38 -2.82
CA PHE A 201 -27.08 -8.64 -1.72
C PHE A 201 -28.48 -8.99 -2.24
#